data_d5029cdc17b752a822e1743a856a4576
#
_entry.id   d5029cdc17b752a822e1743a856a4576
#
_cell.length_a   1.000
_cell.length_b   1.000
_cell.length_c   1.000
_cell.angle_alpha   90.00
_cell.angle_beta   90.00
_cell.angle_gamma   90.00
#
_symmetry.space_group_name_H-M   'P 1'
#
loop_
_entity.id
_entity.type
_entity.pdbx_description
1 polymer ?
#
loop_
_entity_poly.entity_id
_entity_poly.type
_entity_poly.pdbx_seq_one_letter_code
_entity_poly.pdbx_strand_id
1 'polypeptide(L)'
;MAFKICFIGAGSVGFTRTLLSDLLTVPEFRDIEVAFTDINAHNLGMVTELCQRDIHENGLNIHIESTTNRREALRGAKYVVICVRVGGLEAFTLDVDVPLRYGVDQCVGDTLCAGGIMYGQRDIPVMLDFARDIREVCTPDVLVLNYANPNAMVTWTLNQYGGVRTLGLCHGVQHGHHQIAEVLGMEKKDVDIICAGINHQTWYISVKTDGVDRTGELLEAFERHPEYSRTEKVRIDILRHFGYYSTESNGHLSEYLPWYRKRPDEIRKWIDLGVWINGETGGYLRVTTEGRNWFETEFPQWMQDPAKQYVPENRSEEHGSWIIEGLETGRCYRGHFNVVNNGCITNLPDDCIVEVPGYIDGNGINIPKVGDLPVGCAAICNTSVSVQRLAVQAGVHGDEKLLRQAMLMDPLVGAVLTTPEIMQMTDELLVEEAQWLPQYDKAIEGAKTRLAEGRRQGTLIPTKVGYEGAARLKTKSVDEMRADRAAADKNAGATDKAKERPAAE
;
A
#
# COMPACT_ATOMS: atom_id res chain seq x y z
N MET A 1 5.97 -19.16 -23.45
CA MET A 1 4.50 -18.98 -23.37
C MET A 1 4.19 -17.54 -23.67
N ALA A 2 3.52 -17.25 -24.76
CA ALA A 2 3.25 -15.87 -25.16
C ALA A 2 1.99 -15.36 -24.46
N PHE A 3 2.14 -14.39 -23.57
CA PHE A 3 1.06 -13.55 -23.05
C PHE A 3 1.55 -12.12 -22.99
N LYS A 4 0.62 -11.17 -22.95
CA LYS A 4 0.93 -9.75 -22.75
C LYS A 4 0.61 -9.33 -21.33
N ILE A 5 1.56 -8.61 -20.71
CA ILE A 5 1.36 -7.94 -19.42
C ILE A 5 1.45 -6.43 -19.62
N CYS A 6 0.53 -5.69 -19.03
CA CYS A 6 0.50 -4.24 -19.04
C CYS A 6 0.65 -3.67 -17.63
N PHE A 7 1.54 -2.69 -17.45
CA PHE A 7 1.72 -1.96 -16.19
C PHE A 7 1.10 -0.56 -16.32
N ILE A 8 0.06 -0.28 -15.54
CA ILE A 8 -0.54 1.06 -15.39
C ILE A 8 0.10 1.74 -14.18
N GLY A 9 0.69 2.91 -14.38
CA GLY A 9 1.52 3.58 -13.37
C GLY A 9 2.98 3.17 -13.43
N ALA A 10 3.44 2.80 -14.63
CA ALA A 10 4.80 2.30 -14.87
C ALA A 10 5.91 3.34 -14.64
N GLY A 11 5.58 4.61 -14.45
CA GLY A 11 6.52 5.64 -13.97
C GLY A 11 7.00 5.45 -12.53
N SER A 12 6.45 4.47 -11.78
CA SER A 12 6.92 4.06 -10.46
C SER A 12 8.09 3.09 -10.58
N VAL A 13 9.32 3.60 -10.48
CA VAL A 13 10.54 2.80 -10.73
C VAL A 13 10.67 1.58 -9.84
N GLY A 14 10.36 1.71 -8.55
CA GLY A 14 10.52 0.63 -7.56
C GLY A 14 9.69 -0.60 -7.92
N PHE A 15 8.39 -0.43 -8.03
CA PHE A 15 7.47 -1.53 -8.35
C PHE A 15 7.66 -2.06 -9.77
N THR A 16 7.71 -1.18 -10.76
CA THR A 16 7.77 -1.58 -12.17
C THR A 16 9.03 -2.39 -12.47
N ARG A 17 10.20 -1.89 -12.07
CA ARG A 17 11.48 -2.59 -12.29
C ARG A 17 11.55 -3.91 -11.53
N THR A 18 11.05 -3.95 -10.29
CA THR A 18 11.09 -5.16 -9.46
C THR A 18 10.16 -6.24 -10.01
N LEU A 19 8.89 -5.91 -10.27
CA LEU A 19 7.92 -6.89 -10.77
C LEU A 19 8.29 -7.41 -12.16
N LEU A 20 8.82 -6.56 -13.04
CA LEU A 20 9.30 -7.01 -14.34
C LEU A 20 10.53 -7.92 -14.19
N SER A 21 11.49 -7.54 -13.35
CA SER A 21 12.66 -8.37 -13.03
C SER A 21 12.24 -9.77 -12.54
N ASP A 22 11.30 -9.81 -11.59
CA ASP A 22 10.80 -11.05 -11.01
C ASP A 22 10.12 -11.95 -12.05
N LEU A 23 9.33 -11.38 -12.94
CA LEU A 23 8.71 -12.11 -14.05
C LEU A 23 9.76 -12.74 -14.97
N LEU A 24 10.80 -11.98 -15.30
CA LEU A 24 11.83 -12.42 -16.24
C LEU A 24 12.87 -13.36 -15.61
N THR A 25 12.79 -13.62 -14.30
CA THR A 25 13.53 -14.76 -13.68
C THR A 25 12.92 -16.12 -14.04
N VAL A 26 11.63 -16.15 -14.44
CA VAL A 26 10.94 -17.38 -14.83
C VAL A 26 11.38 -17.78 -16.23
N PRO A 27 12.01 -18.95 -16.44
CA PRO A 27 12.57 -19.33 -17.74
C PRO A 27 11.55 -19.39 -18.88
N GLU A 28 10.29 -19.70 -18.56
CA GLU A 28 9.20 -19.81 -19.54
C GLU A 28 8.67 -18.44 -20.00
N PHE A 29 9.04 -17.33 -19.35
CA PHE A 29 8.54 -15.98 -19.62
C PHE A 29 9.50 -15.09 -20.43
N ARG A 30 10.49 -15.71 -21.07
CA ARG A 30 11.53 -14.98 -21.83
C ARG A 30 11.09 -14.52 -23.23
N ASP A 31 9.81 -14.75 -23.59
CA ASP A 31 9.21 -14.36 -24.86
C ASP A 31 7.83 -13.66 -24.68
N ILE A 32 7.57 -13.10 -23.50
CA ILE A 32 6.33 -12.37 -23.21
C ILE A 32 6.31 -10.97 -23.85
N GLU A 33 5.13 -10.43 -24.05
CA GLU A 33 4.93 -9.05 -24.46
C GLU A 33 4.76 -8.16 -23.22
N VAL A 34 5.49 -7.04 -23.17
CA VAL A 34 5.47 -6.11 -22.04
C VAL A 34 5.04 -4.72 -22.52
N ALA A 35 4.02 -4.17 -21.87
CA ALA A 35 3.57 -2.80 -22.13
C ALA A 35 3.59 -1.96 -20.85
N PHE A 36 4.09 -0.74 -20.96
CA PHE A 36 4.11 0.27 -19.92
C PHE A 36 3.24 1.46 -20.29
N THR A 37 2.45 1.94 -19.33
CA THR A 37 1.71 3.20 -19.48
C THR A 37 1.72 4.02 -18.22
N ASP A 38 1.88 5.32 -18.37
CA ASP A 38 1.82 6.31 -17.29
C ASP A 38 1.36 7.65 -17.86
N ILE A 39 0.76 8.50 -17.02
CA ILE A 39 0.40 9.87 -17.40
C ILE A 39 1.62 10.80 -17.45
N ASN A 40 2.69 10.47 -16.71
CA ASN A 40 3.96 11.21 -16.72
C ASN A 40 4.92 10.61 -17.74
N ALA A 41 4.95 11.20 -18.94
CA ALA A 41 5.79 10.74 -20.05
C ALA A 41 7.30 10.75 -19.71
N HIS A 42 7.76 11.68 -18.88
CA HIS A 42 9.17 11.77 -18.47
C HIS A 42 9.58 10.58 -17.60
N ASN A 43 8.86 10.34 -16.51
CA ASN A 43 9.13 9.21 -15.63
C ASN A 43 8.97 7.88 -16.37
N LEU A 44 7.92 7.76 -17.19
CA LEU A 44 7.70 6.57 -18.03
C LEU A 44 8.89 6.29 -18.94
N GLY A 45 9.43 7.32 -19.60
CA GLY A 45 10.61 7.18 -20.47
C GLY A 45 11.85 6.69 -19.71
N MET A 46 12.13 7.29 -18.56
CA MET A 46 13.27 6.90 -17.71
C MET A 46 13.17 5.46 -17.21
N VAL A 47 12.01 5.05 -16.69
CA VAL A 47 11.80 3.68 -16.21
C VAL A 47 11.87 2.68 -17.36
N THR A 48 11.32 3.03 -18.52
CA THR A 48 11.41 2.18 -19.72
C THR A 48 12.85 1.98 -20.17
N GLU A 49 13.66 3.03 -20.21
CA GLU A 49 15.07 2.97 -20.58
C GLU A 49 15.86 2.06 -19.61
N LEU A 50 15.64 2.22 -18.30
CA LEU A 50 16.30 1.41 -17.29
C LEU A 50 15.93 -0.07 -17.40
N CYS A 51 14.64 -0.38 -17.55
CA CYS A 51 14.16 -1.76 -17.70
C CYS A 51 14.61 -2.38 -19.04
N GLN A 52 14.61 -1.62 -20.13
CA GLN A 52 15.06 -2.10 -21.44
C GLN A 52 16.57 -2.42 -21.43
N ARG A 53 17.38 -1.61 -20.73
CA ARG A 53 18.79 -1.90 -20.51
C ARG A 53 18.96 -3.22 -19.74
N ASP A 54 18.24 -3.39 -18.63
CA ASP A 54 18.33 -4.62 -17.83
C ASP A 54 17.93 -5.86 -18.65
N ILE A 55 16.90 -5.77 -19.50
CA ILE A 55 16.50 -6.82 -20.45
C ILE A 55 17.63 -7.17 -21.41
N HIS A 56 18.24 -6.16 -22.04
CA HIS A 56 19.31 -6.33 -23.01
C HIS A 56 20.55 -6.98 -22.38
N GLU A 57 20.96 -6.52 -21.19
CA GLU A 57 22.12 -7.05 -20.48
C GLU A 57 21.93 -8.51 -20.01
N ASN A 58 20.67 -8.95 -19.85
CA ASN A 58 20.32 -10.36 -19.58
C ASN A 58 20.18 -11.19 -20.88
N GLY A 59 20.50 -10.63 -22.04
CA GLY A 59 20.44 -11.32 -23.32
C GLY A 59 19.03 -11.68 -23.80
N LEU A 60 18.00 -10.98 -23.34
CA LEU A 60 16.61 -11.20 -23.75
C LEU A 60 16.22 -10.28 -24.91
N ASN A 61 15.41 -10.81 -25.84
CA ASN A 61 14.87 -10.05 -26.99
C ASN A 61 13.42 -9.64 -26.73
N ILE A 62 13.19 -8.93 -25.62
CA ILE A 62 11.89 -8.37 -25.27
C ILE A 62 11.97 -6.86 -25.48
N HIS A 63 11.02 -6.30 -26.26
CA HIS A 63 10.85 -4.88 -26.41
C HIS A 63 9.67 -4.40 -25.57
N ILE A 64 9.88 -3.37 -24.76
CA ILE A 64 8.84 -2.77 -23.95
C ILE A 64 8.05 -1.77 -24.80
N GLU A 65 6.77 -2.04 -25.05
CA GLU A 65 5.83 -1.07 -25.60
C GLU A 65 5.55 0.01 -24.54
N SER A 66 5.95 1.26 -24.80
CA SER A 66 5.80 2.34 -23.82
C SER A 66 4.98 3.48 -24.43
N THR A 67 3.84 3.81 -23.81
CA THR A 67 2.92 4.84 -24.33
C THR A 67 2.12 5.49 -23.20
N THR A 68 1.80 6.77 -23.36
CA THR A 68 0.85 7.47 -22.47
C THR A 68 -0.61 7.16 -22.81
N ASN A 69 -0.88 6.47 -23.93
CA ASN A 69 -2.21 6.00 -24.30
C ASN A 69 -2.49 4.64 -23.67
N ARG A 70 -3.17 4.65 -22.53
CA ARG A 70 -3.51 3.44 -21.76
C ARG A 70 -4.20 2.37 -22.61
N ARG A 71 -5.11 2.76 -23.53
CA ARG A 71 -5.85 1.80 -24.35
C ARG A 71 -4.96 1.06 -25.36
N GLU A 72 -3.92 1.71 -25.84
CA GLU A 72 -2.91 1.06 -26.68
C GLU A 72 -2.13 0.04 -25.87
N ALA A 73 -1.58 0.44 -24.73
CA ALA A 73 -0.83 -0.44 -23.86
C ALA A 73 -1.64 -1.68 -23.41
N LEU A 74 -2.92 -1.48 -23.07
CA LEU A 74 -3.83 -2.55 -22.60
C LEU A 74 -4.24 -3.54 -23.67
N ARG A 75 -4.17 -3.18 -24.98
CA ARG A 75 -4.71 -4.02 -26.05
C ARG A 75 -4.11 -5.42 -26.04
N GLY A 76 -4.98 -6.43 -25.87
CA GLY A 76 -4.60 -7.84 -25.84
C GLY A 76 -3.88 -8.28 -24.56
N ALA A 77 -3.80 -7.45 -23.51
CA ALA A 77 -3.19 -7.84 -22.26
C ALA A 77 -4.00 -8.95 -21.55
N LYS A 78 -3.32 -9.96 -21.08
CA LYS A 78 -3.87 -11.03 -20.21
C LYS A 78 -3.69 -10.69 -18.73
N TYR A 79 -2.64 -9.95 -18.41
CA TYR A 79 -2.36 -9.48 -17.05
C TYR A 79 -2.23 -7.97 -17.04
N VAL A 80 -2.82 -7.32 -16.04
CA VAL A 80 -2.72 -5.88 -15.84
C VAL A 80 -2.27 -5.62 -14.41
N VAL A 81 -1.15 -4.93 -14.25
CA VAL A 81 -0.66 -4.46 -12.95
C VAL A 81 -1.07 -3.00 -12.78
N ILE A 82 -1.71 -2.67 -11.66
CA ILE A 82 -2.07 -1.29 -11.31
C ILE A 82 -1.22 -0.83 -10.13
N CYS A 83 -0.44 0.23 -10.34
CA CYS A 83 0.39 0.85 -9.32
C CYS A 83 0.34 2.38 -9.48
N VAL A 84 -0.77 3.00 -9.12
CA VAL A 84 -1.02 4.43 -9.28
C VAL A 84 -1.39 5.10 -7.96
N ARG A 85 -1.19 6.42 -7.90
CA ARG A 85 -1.71 7.29 -6.85
C ARG A 85 -2.37 8.50 -7.53
N VAL A 86 -3.70 8.52 -7.55
CA VAL A 86 -4.46 9.62 -8.16
C VAL A 86 -4.29 10.89 -7.33
N GLY A 87 -3.96 11.98 -8.02
CA GLY A 87 -3.64 13.27 -7.39
C GLY A 87 -2.17 13.40 -6.96
N GLY A 88 -1.36 12.34 -7.07
CA GLY A 88 0.07 12.37 -6.76
C GLY A 88 0.38 12.79 -5.32
N LEU A 89 1.53 13.40 -5.12
CA LEU A 89 1.96 13.89 -3.81
C LEU A 89 1.23 15.17 -3.39
N GLU A 90 0.69 15.91 -4.34
CA GLU A 90 -0.06 17.14 -4.12
C GLU A 90 -1.35 16.84 -3.33
N ALA A 91 -2.15 15.88 -3.80
CA ALA A 91 -3.33 15.43 -3.06
C ALA A 91 -2.96 14.69 -1.77
N PHE A 92 -1.90 13.88 -1.79
CA PHE A 92 -1.44 13.18 -0.58
C PHE A 92 -1.02 14.15 0.54
N THR A 93 -0.47 15.31 0.19
CA THR A 93 -0.19 16.37 1.18
C THR A 93 -1.48 16.86 1.85
N LEU A 94 -2.56 17.02 1.09
CA LEU A 94 -3.86 17.42 1.63
C LEU A 94 -4.48 16.32 2.50
N ASP A 95 -4.36 15.06 2.11
CA ASP A 95 -4.81 13.89 2.88
C ASP A 95 -4.21 13.86 4.30
N VAL A 96 -2.97 14.32 4.45
CA VAL A 96 -2.26 14.36 5.73
C VAL A 96 -2.47 15.70 6.46
N ASP A 97 -2.27 16.82 5.77
CA ASP A 97 -2.15 18.14 6.40
C ASP A 97 -3.51 18.74 6.78
N VAL A 98 -4.57 18.49 6.00
CA VAL A 98 -5.91 19.00 6.35
C VAL A 98 -6.43 18.35 7.64
N PRO A 99 -6.47 17.00 7.76
CA PRO A 99 -6.85 16.36 9.02
C PRO A 99 -5.96 16.74 10.20
N LEU A 100 -4.65 16.94 9.96
CA LEU A 100 -3.72 17.31 11.00
C LEU A 100 -4.02 18.70 11.60
N ARG A 101 -4.53 19.65 10.82
CA ARG A 101 -5.00 20.97 11.31
C ARG A 101 -6.07 20.83 12.39
N TYR A 102 -6.85 19.75 12.34
CA TYR A 102 -7.87 19.41 13.32
C TYR A 102 -7.34 18.55 14.47
N GLY A 103 -6.13 18.03 14.35
CA GLY A 103 -5.49 17.17 15.34
C GLY A 103 -5.59 15.67 15.06
N VAL A 104 -6.11 15.30 13.87
CA VAL A 104 -6.09 13.91 13.38
C VAL A 104 -4.69 13.63 12.82
N ASP A 105 -3.88 12.95 13.60
CA ASP A 105 -2.47 12.68 13.31
C ASP A 105 -2.33 11.31 12.63
N GLN A 106 -1.95 11.28 11.37
CA GLN A 106 -1.79 10.07 10.56
C GLN A 106 -0.31 9.80 10.28
N CYS A 107 0.09 8.53 10.31
CA CYS A 107 1.42 8.09 9.90
C CYS A 107 1.49 7.90 8.37
N VAL A 108 0.52 7.19 7.83
CA VAL A 108 0.44 6.76 6.43
C VAL A 108 -0.63 7.50 5.65
N GLY A 109 -1.87 7.50 6.13
CA GLY A 109 -3.00 8.22 5.52
C GLY A 109 -3.39 7.71 4.13
N ASP A 110 -3.25 6.41 3.87
CA ASP A 110 -3.49 5.86 2.52
C ASP A 110 -4.50 4.70 2.45
N THR A 111 -5.05 4.26 3.58
CA THR A 111 -5.92 3.07 3.63
C THR A 111 -7.26 3.36 4.31
N LEU A 112 -7.22 3.89 5.51
CA LEU A 112 -8.34 4.31 6.34
C LEU A 112 -8.07 5.72 6.87
N CYS A 113 -8.81 6.15 7.88
CA CYS A 113 -8.78 7.50 8.39
C CYS A 113 -9.22 8.53 7.34
N ALA A 114 -9.18 9.80 7.65
CA ALA A 114 -9.63 10.86 6.74
C ALA A 114 -8.86 10.84 5.41
N GLY A 115 -7.53 10.68 5.47
CA GLY A 115 -6.67 10.62 4.28
C GLY A 115 -6.98 9.44 3.39
N GLY A 116 -7.07 8.22 3.94
CA GLY A 116 -7.39 7.03 3.16
C GLY A 116 -8.79 7.07 2.54
N ILE A 117 -9.77 7.64 3.27
CA ILE A 117 -11.13 7.85 2.72
C ILE A 117 -11.06 8.78 1.50
N MET A 118 -10.40 9.94 1.59
CA MET A 118 -10.29 10.90 0.50
C MET A 118 -9.47 10.36 -0.67
N TYR A 119 -8.39 9.64 -0.39
CA TYR A 119 -7.63 8.94 -1.42
C TYR A 119 -8.54 7.97 -2.20
N GLY A 120 -9.37 7.19 -1.51
CA GLY A 120 -10.38 6.34 -2.15
C GLY A 120 -11.36 7.12 -3.02
N GLN A 121 -11.80 8.32 -2.61
CA GLN A 121 -12.70 9.14 -3.42
C GLN A 121 -12.08 9.58 -4.74
N ARG A 122 -10.77 9.82 -4.78
CA ARG A 122 -10.05 10.18 -6.01
C ARG A 122 -9.81 8.96 -6.90
N ASP A 123 -9.49 7.81 -6.30
CA ASP A 123 -9.14 6.60 -7.03
C ASP A 123 -10.37 5.93 -7.68
N ILE A 124 -11.50 5.86 -6.98
CA ILE A 124 -12.68 5.10 -7.42
C ILE A 124 -13.14 5.46 -8.84
N PRO A 125 -13.37 6.74 -9.21
CA PRO A 125 -13.80 7.07 -10.57
C PRO A 125 -12.74 6.73 -11.63
N VAL A 126 -11.46 6.87 -11.31
CA VAL A 126 -10.35 6.51 -12.19
C VAL A 126 -10.27 5.00 -12.40
N MET A 127 -10.47 4.21 -11.34
CA MET A 127 -10.47 2.75 -11.42
C MET A 127 -11.66 2.22 -12.23
N LEU A 128 -12.83 2.86 -12.15
CA LEU A 128 -13.98 2.53 -13.01
C LEU A 128 -13.70 2.83 -14.47
N ASP A 129 -12.96 3.90 -14.75
CA ASP A 129 -12.49 4.24 -16.09
C ASP A 129 -11.46 3.21 -16.60
N PHE A 130 -10.52 2.79 -15.76
CA PHE A 130 -9.59 1.69 -16.09
C PHE A 130 -10.35 0.39 -16.37
N ALA A 131 -11.30 0.03 -15.52
CA ALA A 131 -12.09 -1.19 -15.69
C ALA A 131 -12.86 -1.21 -17.01
N ARG A 132 -13.42 -0.06 -17.44
CA ARG A 132 -14.08 0.06 -18.75
C ARG A 132 -13.09 -0.25 -19.88
N ASP A 133 -11.92 0.39 -19.87
CA ASP A 133 -10.92 0.15 -20.91
C ASP A 133 -10.42 -1.29 -20.91
N ILE A 134 -10.16 -1.87 -19.74
CA ILE A 134 -9.72 -3.26 -19.58
C ILE A 134 -10.74 -4.21 -20.22
N ARG A 135 -12.04 -4.07 -19.90
CA ARG A 135 -13.08 -4.91 -20.49
C ARG A 135 -13.19 -4.79 -22.02
N GLU A 136 -12.88 -3.62 -22.56
CA GLU A 136 -13.04 -3.36 -24.00
C GLU A 136 -11.85 -3.83 -24.84
N VAL A 137 -10.62 -3.81 -24.30
CA VAL A 137 -9.42 -4.00 -25.13
C VAL A 137 -8.49 -5.13 -24.68
N CYS A 138 -8.62 -5.63 -23.44
CA CYS A 138 -7.83 -6.77 -22.96
C CYS A 138 -8.45 -8.12 -23.40
N THR A 139 -7.77 -9.23 -23.08
CA THR A 139 -8.32 -10.57 -23.32
C THR A 139 -9.52 -10.83 -22.40
N PRO A 140 -10.46 -11.73 -22.79
CA PRO A 140 -11.64 -12.03 -21.96
C PRO A 140 -11.32 -12.63 -20.60
N ASP A 141 -10.17 -13.27 -20.45
CA ASP A 141 -9.66 -13.91 -19.23
C ASP A 141 -8.69 -13.02 -18.43
N VAL A 142 -8.64 -11.72 -18.73
CA VAL A 142 -7.74 -10.77 -18.08
C VAL A 142 -7.84 -10.85 -16.55
N LEU A 143 -6.67 -10.84 -15.91
CA LEU A 143 -6.52 -10.71 -14.45
C LEU A 143 -5.84 -9.41 -14.10
N VAL A 144 -6.47 -8.63 -13.23
CA VAL A 144 -5.90 -7.40 -12.68
C VAL A 144 -5.20 -7.72 -11.35
N LEU A 145 -3.97 -7.27 -11.22
CA LEU A 145 -3.13 -7.33 -10.03
C LEU A 145 -3.02 -5.90 -9.47
N ASN A 146 -3.79 -5.62 -8.42
CA ASN A 146 -3.87 -4.27 -7.85
C ASN A 146 -2.87 -4.09 -6.71
N TYR A 147 -1.91 -3.18 -6.88
CA TYR A 147 -0.99 -2.72 -5.84
C TYR A 147 -1.31 -1.29 -5.34
N ALA A 148 -2.35 -0.65 -5.91
CA ALA A 148 -2.76 0.69 -5.48
C ALA A 148 -3.54 0.63 -4.15
N ASN A 149 -3.37 1.66 -3.34
CA ASN A 149 -4.14 1.90 -2.11
C ASN A 149 -5.23 2.96 -2.38
N PRO A 150 -6.29 2.98 -1.56
CA PRO A 150 -6.66 2.03 -0.50
C PRO A 150 -7.01 0.66 -1.09
N ASN A 151 -6.16 -0.34 -0.86
CA ASN A 151 -6.20 -1.60 -1.60
C ASN A 151 -7.57 -2.29 -1.56
N ALA A 152 -8.18 -2.40 -0.37
CA ALA A 152 -9.51 -3.00 -0.24
C ALA A 152 -10.59 -2.21 -1.00
N MET A 153 -10.59 -0.87 -0.94
CA MET A 153 -11.58 -0.03 -1.64
C MET A 153 -11.41 -0.13 -3.16
N VAL A 154 -10.17 -0.09 -3.65
CA VAL A 154 -9.85 -0.25 -5.08
C VAL A 154 -10.24 -1.65 -5.58
N THR A 155 -9.85 -2.70 -4.86
CA THR A 155 -10.17 -4.09 -5.21
C THR A 155 -11.68 -4.32 -5.20
N TRP A 156 -12.41 -3.76 -4.24
CA TRP A 156 -13.87 -3.78 -4.17
C TRP A 156 -14.50 -3.11 -5.40
N THR A 157 -14.03 -1.91 -5.70
CA THR A 157 -14.51 -1.13 -6.84
C THR A 157 -14.31 -1.88 -8.16
N LEU A 158 -13.13 -2.41 -8.41
CA LEU A 158 -12.81 -3.12 -9.65
C LEU A 158 -13.62 -4.41 -9.82
N ASN A 159 -13.78 -5.21 -8.76
CA ASN A 159 -14.56 -6.45 -8.82
C ASN A 159 -16.07 -6.19 -8.92
N GLN A 160 -16.63 -5.40 -8.00
CA GLN A 160 -18.08 -5.28 -7.85
C GLN A 160 -18.69 -4.28 -8.84
N TYR A 161 -18.05 -3.14 -9.04
CA TYR A 161 -18.58 -2.06 -9.89
C TYR A 161 -17.89 -1.99 -11.25
N GLY A 162 -16.62 -2.34 -11.30
CA GLY A 162 -15.82 -2.39 -12.53
C GLY A 162 -16.07 -3.63 -13.37
N GLY A 163 -16.50 -4.75 -12.79
CA GLY A 163 -16.73 -6.01 -13.49
C GLY A 163 -15.46 -6.61 -14.11
N VAL A 164 -14.30 -6.39 -13.49
CA VAL A 164 -13.02 -6.99 -13.89
C VAL A 164 -12.46 -7.84 -12.76
N ARG A 165 -12.00 -9.02 -13.09
CA ARG A 165 -11.42 -9.95 -12.11
C ARG A 165 -10.13 -9.35 -11.54
N THR A 166 -10.11 -9.07 -10.23
CA THR A 166 -9.01 -8.37 -9.58
C THR A 166 -8.58 -9.08 -8.31
N LEU A 167 -7.27 -9.24 -8.14
CA LEU A 167 -6.63 -9.55 -6.87
C LEU A 167 -5.96 -8.28 -6.33
N GLY A 168 -6.24 -7.91 -5.09
CA GLY A 168 -5.46 -6.91 -4.36
C GLY A 168 -4.25 -7.58 -3.72
N LEU A 169 -3.09 -6.95 -3.84
CA LEU A 169 -1.82 -7.49 -3.39
C LEU A 169 -1.15 -6.55 -2.39
N CYS A 170 -0.65 -7.14 -1.31
CA CYS A 170 0.09 -6.45 -0.25
C CYS A 170 1.16 -7.38 0.30
N HIS A 171 2.31 -6.83 0.70
CA HIS A 171 3.42 -7.58 1.30
C HIS A 171 3.42 -7.57 2.84
N GLY A 172 2.42 -6.97 3.47
CA GLY A 172 2.35 -6.85 4.94
C GLY A 172 2.32 -8.20 5.67
N VAL A 173 1.63 -9.20 5.10
CA VAL A 173 1.63 -10.55 5.67
C VAL A 173 3.02 -11.18 5.61
N GLN A 174 3.76 -11.02 4.51
CA GLN A 174 5.11 -11.56 4.38
C GLN A 174 6.07 -10.89 5.36
N HIS A 175 5.97 -9.58 5.53
CA HIS A 175 6.78 -8.81 6.47
C HIS A 175 6.56 -9.26 7.93
N GLY A 176 5.30 -9.33 8.37
CA GLY A 176 4.98 -9.81 9.71
C GLY A 176 5.35 -11.29 9.93
N HIS A 177 5.32 -12.13 8.88
CA HIS A 177 5.80 -13.51 8.95
C HIS A 177 7.31 -13.57 9.21
N HIS A 178 8.11 -12.71 8.57
CA HIS A 178 9.54 -12.57 8.88
C HIS A 178 9.76 -12.18 10.34
N GLN A 179 9.03 -11.18 10.85
CA GLN A 179 9.13 -10.77 12.25
C GLN A 179 8.79 -11.90 13.22
N ILE A 180 7.73 -12.67 12.93
CA ILE A 180 7.33 -13.83 13.74
C ILE A 180 8.43 -14.90 13.75
N ALA A 181 9.00 -15.23 12.59
CA ALA A 181 10.09 -16.19 12.51
C ALA A 181 11.32 -15.71 13.31
N GLU A 182 11.66 -14.44 13.20
CA GLU A 182 12.80 -13.84 13.90
C GLU A 182 12.62 -13.87 15.43
N VAL A 183 11.45 -13.48 15.96
CA VAL A 183 11.22 -13.51 17.41
C VAL A 183 11.17 -14.94 17.98
N LEU A 184 10.82 -15.92 17.15
CA LEU A 184 10.88 -17.34 17.50
C LEU A 184 12.29 -17.96 17.31
N GLY A 185 13.24 -17.20 16.73
CA GLY A 185 14.59 -17.67 16.43
C GLY A 185 14.63 -18.76 15.35
N MET A 186 13.76 -18.69 14.35
CA MET A 186 13.57 -19.71 13.31
C MET A 186 13.73 -19.13 11.91
N GLU A 187 13.98 -19.99 10.92
CA GLU A 187 13.90 -19.62 9.51
C GLU A 187 12.42 -19.46 9.12
N LYS A 188 12.09 -18.43 8.31
CA LYS A 188 10.71 -18.18 7.85
C LYS A 188 10.04 -19.42 7.23
N LYS A 189 10.81 -20.23 6.47
CA LYS A 189 10.30 -21.43 5.82
C LYS A 189 9.84 -22.52 6.79
N ASP A 190 10.32 -22.49 8.05
CA ASP A 190 10.03 -23.47 9.09
C ASP A 190 8.85 -23.00 9.99
N VAL A 191 8.27 -21.84 9.68
CA VAL A 191 7.12 -21.26 10.39
C VAL A 191 5.90 -21.26 9.47
N ASP A 192 4.91 -22.09 9.76
CA ASP A 192 3.63 -22.08 9.08
C ASP A 192 2.68 -21.05 9.68
N ILE A 193 2.02 -20.27 8.83
CA ILE A 193 1.04 -19.27 9.27
C ILE A 193 -0.32 -19.44 8.59
N ILE A 194 -1.37 -19.05 9.30
CA ILE A 194 -2.64 -18.62 8.74
C ILE A 194 -2.88 -17.21 9.20
N CYS A 195 -2.88 -16.28 8.23
CA CYS A 195 -3.16 -14.87 8.46
C CYS A 195 -4.44 -14.51 7.72
N ALA A 196 -5.41 -13.89 8.40
CA ALA A 196 -6.69 -13.57 7.81
C ALA A 196 -7.32 -12.33 8.44
N GLY A 197 -8.04 -11.55 7.62
CA GLY A 197 -8.68 -10.31 8.02
C GLY A 197 -8.99 -9.45 6.81
N ILE A 198 -8.66 -8.18 6.89
CA ILE A 198 -8.77 -7.22 5.78
C ILE A 198 -7.42 -6.56 5.51
N ASN A 199 -7.24 -5.98 4.33
CA ASN A 199 -5.97 -5.34 3.97
C ASN A 199 -5.47 -4.38 5.05
N HIS A 200 -4.19 -4.50 5.40
CA HIS A 200 -3.47 -3.78 6.44
C HIS A 200 -4.01 -4.00 7.87
N GLN A 201 -4.97 -4.92 8.05
CA GLN A 201 -5.54 -5.29 9.33
C GLN A 201 -5.91 -6.79 9.33
N THR A 202 -4.92 -7.63 8.97
CA THR A 202 -5.00 -9.09 9.06
C THR A 202 -4.39 -9.59 10.35
N TRP A 203 -4.77 -10.79 10.77
CA TRP A 203 -4.42 -11.39 12.05
C TRP A 203 -3.77 -12.74 11.85
N TYR A 204 -2.62 -12.97 12.48
CA TYR A 204 -1.95 -14.28 12.49
C TYR A 204 -2.69 -15.19 13.45
N ILE A 205 -3.77 -15.82 12.97
CA ILE A 205 -4.68 -16.66 13.77
C ILE A 205 -4.14 -18.06 14.03
N SER A 206 -3.10 -18.46 13.31
CA SER A 206 -2.36 -19.70 13.56
C SER A 206 -0.90 -19.48 13.18
N VAL A 207 0.00 -19.82 14.12
CA VAL A 207 1.45 -19.85 13.91
C VAL A 207 1.95 -21.21 14.40
N LYS A 208 2.57 -22.00 13.52
CA LYS A 208 3.03 -23.35 13.85
C LYS A 208 4.46 -23.58 13.40
N THR A 209 5.18 -24.38 14.17
CA THR A 209 6.50 -24.91 13.80
C THR A 209 6.49 -26.42 14.05
N ASP A 210 6.86 -27.20 13.06
CA ASP A 210 6.79 -28.68 13.12
C ASP A 210 5.41 -29.21 13.60
N GLY A 211 4.33 -28.52 13.19
CA GLY A 211 2.97 -28.86 13.59
C GLY A 211 2.56 -28.43 15.00
N VAL A 212 3.48 -27.86 15.79
CA VAL A 212 3.21 -27.36 17.15
C VAL A 212 2.74 -25.92 17.09
N ASP A 213 1.63 -25.61 17.76
CA ASP A 213 1.08 -24.25 17.83
C ASP A 213 1.97 -23.36 18.74
N ARG A 214 2.43 -22.23 18.17
CA ARG A 214 3.25 -21.21 18.81
C ARG A 214 2.53 -19.88 19.01
N THR A 215 1.26 -19.79 18.63
CA THR A 215 0.50 -18.52 18.66
C THR A 215 0.52 -17.89 20.06
N GLY A 216 0.41 -18.71 21.12
CA GLY A 216 0.44 -18.24 22.51
C GLY A 216 1.81 -17.76 23.01
N GLU A 217 2.90 -18.07 22.32
CA GLU A 217 4.27 -17.68 22.71
C GLU A 217 4.65 -16.29 22.16
N LEU A 218 3.91 -15.78 21.16
CA LEU A 218 4.29 -14.58 20.42
C LEU A 218 4.39 -13.35 21.32
N LEU A 219 3.49 -13.16 22.27
CA LEU A 219 3.52 -11.98 23.14
C LEU A 219 4.85 -11.88 23.88
N GLU A 220 5.24 -12.95 24.56
CA GLU A 220 6.49 -12.97 25.32
C GLU A 220 7.72 -12.85 24.41
N ALA A 221 7.68 -13.47 23.21
CA ALA A 221 8.75 -13.40 22.23
C ALA A 221 8.95 -11.97 21.71
N PHE A 222 7.89 -11.26 21.35
CA PHE A 222 7.97 -9.85 20.91
C PHE A 222 8.39 -8.91 22.03
N GLU A 223 7.89 -9.09 23.27
CA GLU A 223 8.27 -8.28 24.43
C GLU A 223 9.76 -8.41 24.79
N ARG A 224 10.36 -9.56 24.55
CA ARG A 224 11.79 -9.82 24.79
C ARG A 224 12.70 -9.41 23.65
N HIS A 225 12.17 -9.23 22.46
CA HIS A 225 12.97 -8.89 21.28
C HIS A 225 13.57 -7.48 21.41
N PRO A 226 14.89 -7.30 21.25
CA PRO A 226 15.56 -6.02 21.56
C PRO A 226 15.10 -4.86 20.65
N GLU A 227 14.69 -5.14 19.43
CA GLU A 227 14.20 -4.16 18.48
C GLU A 227 12.68 -4.05 18.53
N TYR A 228 11.94 -5.14 18.33
CA TYR A 228 10.48 -5.10 18.17
C TYR A 228 9.74 -4.68 19.44
N SER A 229 10.28 -4.95 20.63
CA SER A 229 9.72 -4.42 21.90
C SER A 229 9.66 -2.88 21.91
N ARG A 230 10.48 -2.22 21.12
CA ARG A 230 10.57 -0.77 21.00
C ARG A 230 9.82 -0.24 19.77
N THR A 231 9.90 -0.93 18.63
CA THR A 231 9.37 -0.47 17.33
C THR A 231 7.92 -0.86 17.10
N GLU A 232 7.45 -1.99 17.69
CA GLU A 232 6.13 -2.58 17.47
C GLU A 232 5.18 -2.44 18.68
N LYS A 233 5.29 -1.38 19.45
CA LYS A 233 4.55 -1.20 20.71
C LYS A 233 3.03 -1.30 20.56
N VAL A 234 2.46 -0.72 19.51
CA VAL A 234 1.01 -0.78 19.21
C VAL A 234 0.61 -2.21 18.89
N ARG A 235 1.35 -2.90 18.03
CA ARG A 235 1.06 -4.28 17.65
C ARG A 235 1.20 -5.25 18.83
N ILE A 236 2.19 -5.04 19.69
CA ILE A 236 2.38 -5.80 20.94
C ILE A 236 1.23 -5.53 21.92
N ASP A 237 0.80 -4.27 22.05
CA ASP A 237 -0.32 -3.93 22.94
C ASP A 237 -1.64 -4.55 22.44
N ILE A 238 -1.88 -4.52 21.14
CA ILE A 238 -3.01 -5.21 20.52
C ILE A 238 -2.90 -6.73 20.72
N LEU A 239 -1.72 -7.33 20.49
CA LEU A 239 -1.49 -8.75 20.76
C LEU A 239 -1.83 -9.12 22.21
N ARG A 240 -1.43 -8.28 23.18
CA ARG A 240 -1.74 -8.48 24.61
C ARG A 240 -3.23 -8.48 24.91
N HIS A 241 -4.00 -7.57 24.27
CA HIS A 241 -5.42 -7.40 24.54
C HIS A 241 -6.33 -8.29 23.70
N PHE A 242 -5.94 -8.60 22.47
CA PHE A 242 -6.74 -9.37 21.49
C PHE A 242 -6.24 -10.79 21.27
N GLY A 243 -5.02 -11.11 21.73
CA GLY A 243 -4.46 -12.46 21.67
C GLY A 243 -3.81 -12.84 20.35
N TYR A 244 -3.82 -11.95 19.34
CA TYR A 244 -3.30 -12.23 17.98
C TYR A 244 -2.46 -11.08 17.47
N TYR A 245 -1.31 -11.41 16.85
CA TYR A 245 -0.47 -10.43 16.17
C TYR A 245 -1.11 -9.97 14.87
N SER A 246 -1.02 -8.68 14.56
CA SER A 246 -1.64 -8.09 13.38
C SER A 246 -0.60 -7.63 12.37
N THR A 247 -0.97 -7.62 11.09
CA THR A 247 -0.29 -6.81 10.08
C THR A 247 -0.68 -5.34 10.28
N GLU A 248 -0.15 -4.34 9.70
CA GLU A 248 0.93 -4.21 8.72
C GLU A 248 2.20 -3.78 9.44
N SER A 249 2.13 -2.67 10.17
CA SER A 249 3.19 -2.04 10.93
C SER A 249 2.64 -1.32 12.15
N ASN A 250 3.53 -0.88 13.01
CA ASN A 250 3.18 -0.08 14.19
C ASN A 250 2.44 1.22 13.79
N GLY A 251 2.93 1.89 12.73
CA GLY A 251 2.35 3.13 12.21
C GLY A 251 0.95 2.94 11.62
N HIS A 252 0.78 1.96 10.72
CA HIS A 252 -0.51 1.65 10.11
C HIS A 252 -1.56 1.30 11.17
N LEU A 253 -1.29 0.30 12.02
CA LEU A 253 -2.26 -0.13 13.02
C LEU A 253 -2.62 0.99 13.99
N SER A 254 -1.67 1.88 14.32
CA SER A 254 -1.91 3.00 15.23
C SER A 254 -2.98 3.99 14.73
N GLU A 255 -3.15 4.13 13.42
CA GLU A 255 -4.12 5.07 12.82
C GLU A 255 -5.46 4.41 12.45
N TYR A 256 -5.54 3.08 12.45
CA TYR A 256 -6.81 2.37 12.20
C TYR A 256 -7.62 2.13 13.46
N LEU A 257 -7.03 2.40 14.62
CA LEU A 257 -7.62 2.16 15.93
C LEU A 257 -7.84 3.46 16.71
N PRO A 258 -8.91 3.54 17.54
CA PRO A 258 -9.28 4.79 18.21
C PRO A 258 -8.41 5.10 19.44
N TRP A 259 -7.34 4.37 19.72
CA TRP A 259 -6.68 4.42 21.04
C TRP A 259 -5.32 5.10 21.05
N TYR A 260 -4.54 5.04 19.97
CA TYR A 260 -3.10 5.32 20.00
C TYR A 260 -2.71 6.73 19.52
N ARG A 261 -3.57 7.41 18.73
CA ARG A 261 -3.24 8.70 18.10
C ARG A 261 -4.15 9.85 18.49
N LYS A 262 -4.79 9.79 19.66
CA LYS A 262 -5.75 10.83 20.09
C LYS A 262 -5.09 12.14 20.52
N ARG A 263 -3.89 12.10 21.09
CA ARG A 263 -3.20 13.25 21.72
C ARG A 263 -1.71 13.19 21.47
N PRO A 264 -1.04 14.34 21.26
CA PRO A 264 0.39 14.38 20.92
C PRO A 264 1.31 13.74 21.97
N ASP A 265 1.00 13.89 23.26
CA ASP A 265 1.76 13.29 24.34
C ASP A 265 1.58 11.77 24.44
N GLU A 266 0.42 11.25 24.07
CA GLU A 266 0.17 9.82 23.96
C GLU A 266 0.87 9.20 22.74
N ILE A 267 0.76 9.85 21.57
CA ILE A 267 1.37 9.33 20.32
C ILE A 267 2.84 9.01 20.54
N ARG A 268 3.61 9.91 21.17
CA ARG A 268 5.05 9.73 21.43
C ARG A 268 5.40 8.50 22.27
N LYS A 269 4.47 7.96 23.04
CA LYS A 269 4.70 6.74 23.84
C LYS A 269 4.67 5.48 22.98
N TRP A 270 3.89 5.51 21.90
CA TRP A 270 3.61 4.36 21.04
C TRP A 270 4.47 4.25 19.80
N ILE A 271 5.23 5.29 19.47
CA ILE A 271 6.04 5.37 18.26
C ILE A 271 7.53 5.28 18.53
N ASP A 272 8.28 4.96 17.47
CA ASP A 272 9.74 5.06 17.41
C ASP A 272 10.10 5.75 16.09
N LEU A 273 10.93 6.80 16.17
CA LEU A 273 11.30 7.59 14.99
C LEU A 273 12.52 7.04 14.24
N GLY A 274 12.98 5.84 14.53
CA GLY A 274 14.08 5.20 13.80
C GLY A 274 13.75 4.94 12.34
N VAL A 275 12.50 4.50 12.08
CA VAL A 275 11.96 4.27 10.72
C VAL A 275 10.57 4.88 10.64
N TRP A 276 10.21 5.50 9.50
CA TRP A 276 8.94 6.20 9.31
C TRP A 276 7.71 5.34 9.64
N ILE A 277 7.75 4.06 9.24
CA ILE A 277 6.65 3.11 9.40
C ILE A 277 6.35 2.78 10.87
N ASN A 278 7.24 3.13 11.80
CA ASN A 278 7.03 2.93 13.23
C ASN A 278 6.11 3.97 13.86
N GLY A 279 5.61 4.95 13.09
CA GLY A 279 4.54 5.87 13.52
C GLY A 279 4.84 7.36 13.38
N GLU A 280 5.83 7.76 12.59
CA GLU A 280 6.11 9.18 12.27
C GLU A 280 4.87 9.87 11.71
N THR A 281 4.55 11.09 12.14
CA THR A 281 3.46 11.91 11.58
C THR A 281 3.73 12.23 10.11
N GLY A 282 2.87 11.79 9.20
CA GLY A 282 3.06 11.94 7.75
C GLY A 282 4.33 11.26 7.24
N GLY A 283 4.80 10.22 7.91
CA GLY A 283 6.06 9.55 7.57
C GLY A 283 6.07 8.98 6.15
N TYR A 284 4.95 8.40 5.70
CA TYR A 284 4.86 7.89 4.33
C TYR A 284 4.87 9.02 3.29
N LEU A 285 4.20 10.14 3.57
CA LEU A 285 4.28 11.33 2.71
C LEU A 285 5.72 11.84 2.59
N ARG A 286 6.47 11.87 3.71
CA ARG A 286 7.88 12.30 3.69
C ARG A 286 8.73 11.40 2.80
N VAL A 287 8.70 10.08 3.03
CA VAL A 287 9.57 9.16 2.26
C VAL A 287 9.16 9.04 0.80
N THR A 288 7.89 9.17 0.45
CA THR A 288 7.45 9.19 -0.96
C THR A 288 7.82 10.51 -1.65
N THR A 289 7.82 11.63 -0.92
CA THR A 289 8.30 12.92 -1.44
C THR A 289 9.81 12.87 -1.71
N GLU A 290 10.59 12.32 -0.78
CA GLU A 290 12.01 12.06 -0.98
C GLU A 290 12.24 11.07 -2.14
N GLY A 291 11.45 9.99 -2.21
CA GLY A 291 11.52 9.00 -3.29
C GLY A 291 11.23 9.57 -4.69
N ARG A 292 10.36 10.58 -4.81
CA ARG A 292 10.15 11.29 -6.09
C ARG A 292 11.45 11.91 -6.62
N ASN A 293 12.31 12.38 -5.73
CA ASN A 293 13.57 12.99 -6.10
C ASN A 293 14.62 11.99 -6.58
N TRP A 294 14.39 10.68 -6.45
CA TRP A 294 15.33 9.64 -6.91
C TRP A 294 15.59 9.70 -8.41
N PHE A 295 14.65 10.19 -9.21
CA PHE A 295 14.90 10.42 -10.64
C PHE A 295 16.01 11.44 -10.88
N GLU A 296 16.24 12.38 -9.96
CA GLU A 296 17.30 13.37 -10.04
C GLU A 296 18.58 12.96 -9.28
N THR A 297 18.41 12.22 -8.16
CA THR A 297 19.52 11.91 -7.25
C THR A 297 20.11 10.54 -7.47
N GLU A 298 19.30 9.53 -7.80
CA GLU A 298 19.69 8.12 -7.87
C GLU A 298 19.74 7.58 -9.31
N PHE A 299 18.83 8.00 -10.17
CA PHE A 299 18.69 7.44 -11.50
C PHE A 299 19.97 7.49 -12.36
N PRO A 300 20.76 8.59 -12.36
CA PRO A 300 22.02 8.62 -13.12
C PRO A 300 23.00 7.52 -12.72
N GLN A 301 22.97 7.11 -11.45
CA GLN A 301 23.80 6.03 -10.96
C GLN A 301 23.20 4.67 -11.32
N TRP A 302 21.88 4.50 -11.19
CA TRP A 302 21.23 3.24 -11.59
C TRP A 302 21.50 2.89 -13.06
N MET A 303 21.63 3.90 -13.92
CA MET A 303 22.02 3.70 -15.32
C MET A 303 23.49 3.28 -15.51
N GLN A 304 24.35 3.48 -14.51
CA GLN A 304 25.76 3.08 -14.52
C GLN A 304 26.00 1.79 -13.73
N ASP A 305 25.15 1.49 -12.77
CA ASP A 305 25.24 0.27 -11.96
C ASP A 305 25.08 -0.98 -12.84
N PRO A 306 25.63 -2.13 -12.43
CA PRO A 306 25.35 -3.40 -13.09
C PRO A 306 23.85 -3.64 -13.23
N ALA A 307 23.42 -4.15 -14.38
CA ALA A 307 22.02 -4.49 -14.61
C ALA A 307 21.53 -5.53 -13.59
N LYS A 308 20.25 -5.43 -13.21
CA LYS A 308 19.63 -6.49 -12.41
C LYS A 308 19.76 -7.83 -13.15
N GLN A 309 20.30 -8.83 -12.47
CA GLN A 309 20.42 -10.17 -13.04
C GLN A 309 19.10 -10.94 -12.84
N TYR A 310 18.55 -11.47 -13.93
CA TYR A 310 17.29 -12.23 -13.94
C TYR A 310 17.53 -13.70 -13.60
N VAL A 311 17.93 -13.92 -12.36
CA VAL A 311 18.21 -15.26 -11.81
C VAL A 311 17.27 -15.55 -10.63
N PRO A 312 16.90 -16.81 -10.38
CA PRO A 312 15.93 -17.16 -9.33
C PRO A 312 16.28 -16.62 -7.94
N GLU A 313 17.56 -16.53 -7.63
CA GLU A 313 18.08 -16.06 -6.32
C GLU A 313 17.82 -14.58 -6.08
N ASN A 314 17.60 -13.80 -7.14
CA ASN A 314 17.32 -12.35 -7.09
C ASN A 314 15.82 -12.04 -7.15
N ARG A 315 14.95 -13.06 -7.27
CA ARG A 315 13.51 -12.89 -7.32
C ARG A 315 12.97 -12.45 -5.96
N SER A 316 12.18 -11.41 -5.95
CA SER A 316 11.57 -10.91 -4.73
C SER A 316 10.42 -11.82 -4.25
N GLU A 317 9.91 -11.52 -3.06
CA GLU A 317 8.71 -12.18 -2.51
C GLU A 317 7.40 -11.54 -2.99
N GLU A 318 7.44 -10.54 -3.89
CA GLU A 318 6.26 -9.88 -4.42
C GLU A 318 5.35 -10.85 -5.16
N HIS A 319 4.08 -10.86 -4.79
CA HIS A 319 3.10 -11.86 -5.22
C HIS A 319 2.91 -11.96 -6.73
N GLY A 320 2.98 -10.82 -7.46
CA GLY A 320 2.54 -10.74 -8.87
C GLY A 320 3.22 -11.75 -9.78
N SER A 321 4.54 -11.89 -9.71
CA SER A 321 5.28 -12.83 -10.54
C SER A 321 4.97 -14.29 -10.22
N TRP A 322 4.80 -14.62 -8.94
CA TRP A 322 4.47 -15.96 -8.48
C TRP A 322 3.05 -16.38 -8.85
N ILE A 323 2.10 -15.43 -8.83
CA ILE A 323 0.71 -15.64 -9.28
C ILE A 323 0.69 -15.99 -10.76
N ILE A 324 1.36 -15.20 -11.60
CA ILE A 324 1.41 -15.41 -13.04
C ILE A 324 2.12 -16.73 -13.36
N GLU A 325 3.22 -17.03 -12.69
CA GLU A 325 3.90 -18.32 -12.84
C GLU A 325 2.99 -19.48 -12.50
N GLY A 326 2.28 -19.43 -11.38
CA GLY A 326 1.34 -20.49 -10.98
C GLY A 326 0.28 -20.74 -12.04
N LEU A 327 -0.33 -19.68 -12.56
CA LEU A 327 -1.39 -19.76 -13.58
C LEU A 327 -0.87 -20.29 -14.92
N GLU A 328 0.32 -19.88 -15.35
CA GLU A 328 0.85 -20.23 -16.68
C GLU A 328 1.58 -21.57 -16.71
N THR A 329 2.28 -21.93 -15.63
CA THR A 329 3.13 -23.13 -15.59
C THR A 329 2.53 -24.29 -14.80
N GLY A 330 1.53 -24.02 -13.95
CA GLY A 330 0.96 -25.00 -13.02
C GLY A 330 1.78 -25.21 -11.75
N ARG A 331 2.90 -24.50 -11.56
CA ARG A 331 3.64 -24.52 -10.29
C ARG A 331 2.82 -23.88 -9.18
N CYS A 332 2.54 -24.66 -8.12
CA CYS A 332 1.69 -24.18 -7.04
C CYS A 332 2.38 -23.04 -6.26
N TYR A 333 1.70 -21.91 -6.14
CA TYR A 333 2.07 -20.80 -5.29
C TYR A 333 1.06 -20.65 -4.14
N ARG A 334 1.55 -20.51 -2.92
CA ARG A 334 0.76 -20.17 -1.73
C ARG A 334 1.08 -18.75 -1.31
N GLY A 335 0.06 -17.89 -1.21
CA GLY A 335 0.20 -16.50 -0.78
C GLY A 335 -0.99 -16.05 0.04
N HIS A 336 -1.06 -14.74 0.29
CA HIS A 336 -2.23 -14.07 0.88
C HIS A 336 -2.70 -13.01 -0.10
N PHE A 337 -4.01 -12.96 -0.36
CA PHE A 337 -4.57 -12.13 -1.41
C PHE A 337 -5.80 -11.39 -0.91
N ASN A 338 -5.98 -10.17 -1.39
CA ASN A 338 -7.20 -9.41 -1.16
C ASN A 338 -8.24 -9.81 -2.22
N VAL A 339 -9.32 -10.43 -1.75
CA VAL A 339 -10.39 -11.02 -2.57
C VAL A 339 -11.77 -10.69 -1.98
N VAL A 340 -12.81 -10.83 -2.78
CA VAL A 340 -14.20 -10.79 -2.27
C VAL A 340 -14.38 -11.94 -1.28
N ASN A 341 -14.95 -11.68 -0.12
CA ASN A 341 -15.08 -12.65 0.98
C ASN A 341 -15.82 -13.93 0.58
N ASN A 342 -17.00 -13.81 -0.04
CA ASN A 342 -17.82 -14.97 -0.46
C ASN A 342 -17.92 -16.08 0.62
N GLY A 343 -18.03 -15.70 1.91
CA GLY A 343 -18.09 -16.62 3.04
C GLY A 343 -16.77 -17.31 3.42
N CYS A 344 -15.65 -16.83 2.92
CA CYS A 344 -14.32 -17.32 3.33
C CYS A 344 -14.08 -17.05 4.83
N ILE A 345 -14.33 -15.83 5.28
CA ILE A 345 -14.40 -15.44 6.69
C ILE A 345 -15.88 -15.30 7.06
N THR A 346 -16.38 -16.23 7.89
CA THR A 346 -17.81 -16.41 8.11
C THR A 346 -18.47 -15.36 9.02
N ASN A 347 -17.68 -14.62 9.79
CA ASN A 347 -18.17 -13.52 10.65
C ASN A 347 -17.80 -12.12 10.15
N LEU A 348 -17.48 -12.01 8.84
CA LEU A 348 -17.42 -10.76 8.08
C LEU A 348 -18.44 -10.77 6.94
N PRO A 349 -18.91 -9.60 6.43
CA PRO A 349 -19.85 -9.54 5.31
C PRO A 349 -19.33 -10.25 4.05
N ASP A 350 -20.22 -10.95 3.34
CA ASP A 350 -19.86 -11.75 2.16
C ASP A 350 -19.31 -10.92 0.99
N ASP A 351 -19.73 -9.68 0.85
CA ASP A 351 -19.37 -8.78 -0.25
C ASP A 351 -18.15 -7.89 0.04
N CYS A 352 -17.60 -7.92 1.26
CA CYS A 352 -16.41 -7.14 1.59
C CYS A 352 -15.13 -7.78 1.00
N ILE A 353 -14.06 -6.99 0.97
CA ILE A 353 -12.74 -7.49 0.58
C ILE A 353 -12.01 -7.97 1.83
N VAL A 354 -11.52 -9.20 1.76
CA VAL A 354 -10.74 -9.84 2.82
C VAL A 354 -9.36 -10.21 2.31
N GLU A 355 -8.36 -10.16 3.19
CA GLU A 355 -7.02 -10.65 2.93
C GLU A 355 -6.85 -12.01 3.60
N VAL A 356 -6.66 -13.05 2.79
CA VAL A 356 -6.75 -14.45 3.22
C VAL A 356 -5.74 -15.32 2.47
N PRO A 357 -5.38 -16.50 3.03
CA PRO A 357 -4.56 -17.47 2.31
C PRO A 357 -5.22 -17.89 1.00
N GLY A 358 -4.39 -18.12 -0.01
CA GLY A 358 -4.83 -18.67 -1.29
C GLY A 358 -3.75 -19.51 -1.94
N TYR A 359 -4.17 -20.40 -2.83
CA TYR A 359 -3.32 -21.28 -3.63
C TYR A 359 -3.59 -21.02 -5.10
N ILE A 360 -2.54 -20.90 -5.88
CA ILE A 360 -2.62 -20.63 -7.31
C ILE A 360 -1.80 -21.68 -8.05
N ASP A 361 -2.41 -22.29 -9.04
CA ASP A 361 -1.80 -23.26 -9.95
C ASP A 361 -2.49 -23.23 -11.32
N GLY A 362 -2.21 -24.20 -12.19
CA GLY A 362 -2.84 -24.33 -13.50
C GLY A 362 -4.37 -24.50 -13.50
N ASN A 363 -4.98 -24.79 -12.36
CA ASN A 363 -6.44 -24.85 -12.19
C ASN A 363 -7.03 -23.49 -11.78
N GLY A 364 -6.19 -22.48 -11.53
CA GLY A 364 -6.60 -21.12 -11.20
C GLY A 364 -6.32 -20.71 -9.77
N ILE A 365 -7.15 -19.79 -9.26
CA ILE A 365 -7.02 -19.19 -7.92
C ILE A 365 -7.99 -19.89 -6.99
N ASN A 366 -7.47 -20.53 -5.94
CA ASN A 366 -8.21 -21.29 -4.96
C ASN A 366 -8.10 -20.62 -3.59
N ILE A 367 -9.22 -20.15 -3.06
CA ILE A 367 -9.29 -19.51 -1.74
C ILE A 367 -9.95 -20.49 -0.76
N PRO A 368 -9.20 -21.04 0.20
CA PRO A 368 -9.74 -21.93 1.21
C PRO A 368 -10.62 -21.17 2.20
N LYS A 369 -11.64 -21.85 2.73
CA LYS A 369 -12.45 -21.28 3.81
C LYS A 369 -11.61 -21.15 5.09
N VAL A 370 -11.55 -19.94 5.65
CA VAL A 370 -10.88 -19.67 6.92
C VAL A 370 -11.79 -19.98 8.11
N GLY A 371 -13.09 -19.68 7.98
CA GLY A 371 -14.05 -19.77 9.07
C GLY A 371 -14.16 -18.44 9.85
N ASP A 372 -14.54 -18.53 11.12
CA ASP A 372 -14.66 -17.34 11.97
C ASP A 372 -13.29 -16.80 12.39
N LEU A 373 -13.09 -15.50 12.26
CA LEU A 373 -12.03 -14.81 13.01
C LEU A 373 -12.34 -14.82 14.52
N PRO A 374 -11.31 -14.72 15.37
CA PRO A 374 -11.53 -14.43 16.79
C PRO A 374 -12.43 -13.21 16.94
N VAL A 375 -13.41 -13.29 17.87
CA VAL A 375 -14.50 -12.30 17.96
C VAL A 375 -14.01 -10.86 18.08
N GLY A 376 -12.94 -10.60 18.85
CA GLY A 376 -12.35 -9.27 18.99
C GLY A 376 -11.73 -8.77 17.68
N CYS A 377 -11.01 -9.64 16.95
CA CYS A 377 -10.41 -9.32 15.66
C CYS A 377 -11.48 -9.05 14.60
N ALA A 378 -12.55 -9.86 14.57
CA ALA A 378 -13.69 -9.65 13.68
C ALA A 378 -14.41 -8.32 13.96
N ALA A 379 -14.56 -7.92 15.24
CA ALA A 379 -15.18 -6.65 15.61
C ALA A 379 -14.39 -5.45 15.08
N ILE A 380 -13.05 -5.48 15.18
CA ILE A 380 -12.17 -4.46 14.60
C ILE A 380 -12.32 -4.43 13.08
N CYS A 381 -12.20 -5.58 12.41
CA CYS A 381 -12.37 -5.66 10.96
C CYS A 381 -13.74 -5.15 10.48
N ASN A 382 -14.84 -5.53 11.16
CA ASN A 382 -16.20 -5.08 10.79
C ASN A 382 -16.35 -3.56 10.88
N THR A 383 -15.70 -2.90 11.85
CA THR A 383 -15.69 -1.43 11.93
C THR A 383 -15.04 -0.82 10.69
N SER A 384 -13.85 -1.30 10.33
CA SER A 384 -13.12 -0.83 9.13
C SER A 384 -13.86 -1.16 7.82
N VAL A 385 -14.46 -2.36 7.71
CA VAL A 385 -15.29 -2.76 6.55
C VAL A 385 -16.49 -1.81 6.38
N SER A 386 -17.09 -1.36 7.49
CA SER A 386 -18.20 -0.41 7.43
C SER A 386 -17.76 0.94 6.85
N VAL A 387 -16.59 1.44 7.24
CA VAL A 387 -15.98 2.66 6.68
C VAL A 387 -15.67 2.49 5.19
N GLN A 388 -15.01 1.38 4.82
CA GLN A 388 -14.67 1.06 3.43
C GLN A 388 -15.92 1.00 2.54
N ARG A 389 -16.99 0.35 2.99
CA ARG A 389 -18.26 0.24 2.27
C ARG A 389 -18.88 1.61 2.02
N LEU A 390 -18.97 2.46 3.05
CA LEU A 390 -19.48 3.82 2.93
C LEU A 390 -18.64 4.64 1.94
N ALA A 391 -17.30 4.56 2.05
CA ALA A 391 -16.39 5.27 1.18
C ALA A 391 -16.49 4.80 -0.28
N VAL A 392 -16.56 3.48 -0.53
CA VAL A 392 -16.72 2.93 -1.89
C VAL A 392 -18.03 3.38 -2.51
N GLN A 393 -19.15 3.25 -1.80
CA GLN A 393 -20.45 3.68 -2.30
C GLN A 393 -20.51 5.20 -2.53
N ALA A 394 -19.89 5.98 -1.63
CA ALA A 394 -19.77 7.42 -1.79
C ALA A 394 -19.03 7.80 -3.10
N GLY A 395 -17.85 7.17 -3.34
CA GLY A 395 -17.04 7.44 -4.52
C GLY A 395 -17.69 7.00 -5.83
N VAL A 396 -18.33 5.82 -5.83
CA VAL A 396 -19.02 5.28 -7.02
C VAL A 396 -20.23 6.15 -7.42
N HIS A 397 -20.98 6.66 -6.46
CA HIS A 397 -22.23 7.38 -6.72
C HIS A 397 -22.11 8.91 -6.59
N GLY A 398 -20.97 9.44 -6.15
CA GLY A 398 -20.82 10.88 -5.86
C GLY A 398 -21.71 11.33 -4.69
N ASP A 399 -21.93 10.44 -3.71
CA ASP A 399 -22.85 10.70 -2.59
C ASP A 399 -22.11 11.35 -1.41
N GLU A 400 -22.23 12.68 -1.29
CA GLU A 400 -21.67 13.48 -0.19
C GLU A 400 -22.13 12.97 1.19
N LYS A 401 -23.35 12.48 1.32
CA LYS A 401 -23.88 12.02 2.60
C LYS A 401 -23.19 10.76 3.07
N LEU A 402 -22.93 9.81 2.15
CA LEU A 402 -22.18 8.60 2.46
C LEU A 402 -20.71 8.91 2.77
N LEU A 403 -20.09 9.87 2.05
CA LEU A 403 -18.75 10.35 2.37
C LEU A 403 -18.67 10.87 3.81
N ARG A 404 -19.58 11.73 4.21
CA ARG A 404 -19.65 12.27 5.58
C ARG A 404 -19.89 11.17 6.62
N GLN A 405 -20.69 10.16 6.28
CA GLN A 405 -20.90 9.01 7.15
C GLN A 405 -19.62 8.16 7.28
N ALA A 406 -18.84 8.00 6.21
CA ALA A 406 -17.54 7.31 6.28
C ALA A 406 -16.59 8.04 7.24
N MET A 407 -16.50 9.37 7.15
CA MET A 407 -15.69 10.19 8.06
C MET A 407 -16.15 10.09 9.52
N LEU A 408 -17.46 10.06 9.76
CA LEU A 408 -18.05 9.91 11.12
C LEU A 408 -17.79 8.53 11.72
N MET A 409 -17.76 7.49 10.89
CA MET A 409 -17.60 6.10 11.32
C MET A 409 -16.13 5.68 11.46
N ASP A 410 -15.21 6.47 10.94
CA ASP A 410 -13.78 6.15 11.06
C ASP A 410 -13.33 6.18 12.53
N PRO A 411 -12.65 5.13 13.01
CA PRO A 411 -12.30 4.99 14.42
C PRO A 411 -11.42 6.12 14.97
N LEU A 412 -10.41 6.56 14.21
CA LEU A 412 -9.50 7.62 14.67
C LEU A 412 -10.16 8.99 14.55
N VAL A 413 -10.81 9.29 13.44
CA VAL A 413 -11.52 10.56 13.22
C VAL A 413 -12.57 10.76 14.31
N GLY A 414 -13.41 9.75 14.57
CA GLY A 414 -14.44 9.79 15.62
C GLY A 414 -13.89 9.84 17.04
N ALA A 415 -12.65 9.34 17.27
CA ALA A 415 -12.02 9.42 18.60
C ALA A 415 -11.40 10.79 18.92
N VAL A 416 -11.07 11.56 17.88
CA VAL A 416 -10.37 12.85 18.00
C VAL A 416 -11.31 14.03 17.87
N LEU A 417 -12.31 13.95 16.98
CA LEU A 417 -13.12 15.07 16.55
C LEU A 417 -14.59 14.96 16.97
N THR A 418 -15.21 16.13 17.19
CA THR A 418 -16.67 16.27 17.30
C THR A 418 -17.32 16.26 15.92
N THR A 419 -18.63 15.98 15.88
CA THR A 419 -19.39 15.99 14.61
C THR A 419 -19.23 17.30 13.81
N PRO A 420 -19.33 18.51 14.41
CA PRO A 420 -19.13 19.76 13.67
C PRO A 420 -17.71 19.88 13.08
N GLU A 421 -16.67 19.45 13.80
CA GLU A 421 -15.28 19.45 13.31
C GLU A 421 -15.12 18.51 12.11
N ILE A 422 -15.71 17.31 12.17
CA ILE A 422 -15.71 16.35 11.07
C ILE A 422 -16.38 16.93 9.82
N MET A 423 -17.53 17.61 10.01
CA MET A 423 -18.24 18.24 8.89
C MET A 423 -17.42 19.35 8.25
N GLN A 424 -16.81 20.23 9.05
CA GLN A 424 -15.95 21.31 8.52
C GLN A 424 -14.70 20.75 7.85
N MET A 425 -14.01 19.79 8.45
CA MET A 425 -12.85 19.11 7.86
C MET A 425 -13.19 18.47 6.51
N THR A 426 -14.36 17.82 6.42
CA THR A 426 -14.81 17.24 5.15
C THR A 426 -15.09 18.29 4.09
N ASP A 427 -15.66 19.44 4.48
CA ASP A 427 -15.86 20.58 3.57
C ASP A 427 -14.51 21.13 3.05
N GLU A 428 -13.52 21.29 3.94
CA GLU A 428 -12.19 21.74 3.54
C GLU A 428 -11.50 20.75 2.58
N LEU A 429 -11.55 19.44 2.87
CA LEU A 429 -11.03 18.40 1.99
C LEU A 429 -11.70 18.41 0.62
N LEU A 430 -13.02 18.48 0.56
CA LEU A 430 -13.77 18.58 -0.71
C LEU A 430 -13.35 19.79 -1.55
N VAL A 431 -13.10 20.92 -0.91
CA VAL A 431 -12.74 22.16 -1.61
C VAL A 431 -11.27 22.15 -2.03
N GLU A 432 -10.35 21.72 -1.16
CA GLU A 432 -8.91 21.72 -1.45
C GLU A 432 -8.54 20.64 -2.50
N GLU A 433 -9.27 19.52 -2.54
CA GLU A 433 -9.07 18.44 -3.50
C GLU A 433 -9.97 18.49 -4.74
N ALA A 434 -10.76 19.54 -4.90
CA ALA A 434 -11.83 19.64 -5.90
C ALA A 434 -11.44 19.21 -7.32
N GLN A 435 -10.20 19.50 -7.75
CA GLN A 435 -9.71 19.18 -9.09
C GLN A 435 -9.65 17.66 -9.39
N TRP A 436 -9.60 16.82 -8.36
CA TRP A 436 -9.53 15.37 -8.49
C TRP A 436 -10.84 14.65 -8.12
N LEU A 437 -11.89 15.41 -7.81
CA LEU A 437 -13.18 14.90 -7.30
C LEU A 437 -14.36 15.25 -8.21
N PRO A 438 -14.34 14.91 -9.50
CA PRO A 438 -15.36 15.35 -10.47
C PRO A 438 -16.76 14.83 -10.13
N GLN A 439 -16.88 13.72 -9.39
CA GLN A 439 -18.16 13.17 -8.97
C GLN A 439 -18.86 14.01 -7.88
N TYR A 440 -18.16 14.99 -7.27
CA TYR A 440 -18.65 15.80 -6.15
C TYR A 440 -18.88 17.29 -6.49
N ASP A 441 -19.02 17.68 -7.76
CA ASP A 441 -19.17 19.08 -8.18
C ASP A 441 -20.18 19.87 -7.33
N LYS A 442 -21.39 19.30 -7.12
CA LYS A 442 -22.44 19.95 -6.31
C LYS A 442 -22.09 20.03 -4.83
N ALA A 443 -21.48 18.99 -4.29
CA ALA A 443 -21.04 18.94 -2.90
C ALA A 443 -19.93 19.96 -2.62
N ILE A 444 -18.98 20.10 -3.57
CA ILE A 444 -17.90 21.09 -3.53
C ILE A 444 -18.45 22.52 -3.51
N GLU A 445 -19.39 22.85 -4.38
CA GLU A 445 -20.03 24.17 -4.37
C GLU A 445 -20.80 24.43 -3.06
N GLY A 446 -21.47 23.42 -2.53
CA GLY A 446 -22.10 23.49 -1.20
C GLY A 446 -21.08 23.71 -0.07
N ALA A 447 -19.96 23.01 -0.11
CA ALA A 447 -18.87 23.14 0.86
C ALA A 447 -18.23 24.54 0.82
N LYS A 448 -17.93 25.08 -0.39
CA LYS A 448 -17.47 26.46 -0.58
C LYS A 448 -18.41 27.47 0.05
N THR A 449 -19.72 27.28 -0.17
CA THR A 449 -20.76 28.17 0.38
C THR A 449 -20.78 28.12 1.92
N ARG A 450 -20.79 26.93 2.52
CA ARG A 450 -20.75 26.74 3.98
C ARG A 450 -19.53 27.37 4.62
N LEU A 451 -18.35 27.12 4.05
CA LEU A 451 -17.09 27.69 4.54
C LEU A 451 -17.03 29.22 4.40
N ALA A 452 -17.51 29.78 3.29
CA ALA A 452 -17.56 31.23 3.08
C ALA A 452 -18.54 31.90 4.06
N GLU A 453 -19.68 31.29 4.29
CA GLU A 453 -20.68 31.78 5.25
C GLU A 453 -20.16 31.70 6.69
N GLY A 454 -19.61 30.58 7.08
CA GLY A 454 -18.97 30.40 8.40
C GLY A 454 -17.86 31.41 8.66
N ARG A 455 -17.03 31.70 7.66
CA ARG A 455 -16.00 32.75 7.74
C ARG A 455 -16.59 34.14 7.93
N ARG A 456 -17.67 34.49 7.17
CA ARG A 456 -18.34 35.75 7.27
C ARG A 456 -19.03 35.95 8.63
N GLN A 457 -19.56 34.87 9.20
CA GLN A 457 -20.28 34.90 10.49
C GLN A 457 -19.36 34.71 11.69
N GLY A 458 -18.08 34.33 11.48
CA GLY A 458 -17.13 34.00 12.56
C GLY A 458 -17.50 32.71 13.30
N THR A 459 -18.17 31.77 12.62
CA THR A 459 -18.65 30.51 13.20
C THR A 459 -17.79 29.31 12.82
N LEU A 460 -16.73 29.50 12.00
CA LEU A 460 -15.78 28.42 11.72
C LEU A 460 -15.05 28.00 12.99
N ILE A 461 -14.92 26.69 13.12
CA ILE A 461 -14.14 26.08 14.21
C ILE A 461 -12.66 26.41 13.98
N PRO A 462 -11.96 26.97 14.98
CA PRO A 462 -10.54 27.27 14.85
C PRO A 462 -9.70 26.01 14.65
N THR A 463 -8.83 26.03 13.66
CA THR A 463 -7.90 24.94 13.39
C THR A 463 -6.49 25.24 13.95
N LYS A 464 -5.69 24.20 14.15
CA LYS A 464 -4.31 24.34 14.65
C LYS A 464 -3.36 24.67 13.48
N VAL A 465 -3.42 25.91 12.99
CA VAL A 465 -2.55 26.37 11.91
C VAL A 465 -1.08 26.23 12.34
N GLY A 466 -0.25 25.60 11.48
CA GLY A 466 1.17 25.37 11.76
C GLY A 466 1.45 24.22 12.76
N TYR A 467 0.44 23.41 13.10
CA TYR A 467 0.66 22.20 13.89
C TYR A 467 1.31 21.11 13.02
N GLU A 468 2.53 20.73 13.36
CA GLU A 468 3.32 19.75 12.60
C GLU A 468 3.12 18.30 13.07
N GLY A 469 2.14 18.06 13.94
CA GLY A 469 1.91 16.74 14.52
C GLY A 469 2.80 16.44 15.73
N ALA A 470 2.61 15.26 16.31
CA ALA A 470 3.34 14.85 17.50
C ALA A 470 4.79 14.44 17.19
N ALA A 471 5.06 13.98 15.97
CA ALA A 471 6.31 13.32 15.63
C ALA A 471 6.62 13.40 14.13
N ARG A 472 6.50 14.59 13.53
CA ARG A 472 6.84 14.84 12.13
C ARG A 472 8.33 15.15 11.97
N LEU A 473 8.97 14.46 11.01
CA LEU A 473 10.34 14.76 10.62
C LEU A 473 10.36 15.67 9.38
N LYS A 474 11.47 16.39 9.21
CA LYS A 474 11.70 17.25 8.05
C LYS A 474 11.94 16.41 6.80
N THR A 475 11.28 16.73 5.71
CA THR A 475 11.57 16.19 4.37
C THR A 475 12.89 16.72 3.87
N LYS A 476 13.78 15.84 3.39
CA LYS A 476 15.07 16.24 2.83
C LYS A 476 14.90 16.87 1.45
N SER A 477 15.61 17.95 1.21
CA SER A 477 15.74 18.54 -0.12
C SER A 477 16.62 17.69 -1.04
N VAL A 478 16.54 17.92 -2.36
CA VAL A 478 17.41 17.26 -3.35
C VAL A 478 18.89 17.46 -3.02
N ASP A 479 19.28 18.67 -2.57
CA ASP A 479 20.67 18.96 -2.24
C ASP A 479 21.14 18.22 -0.97
N GLU A 480 20.27 18.11 0.05
CA GLU A 480 20.55 17.30 1.25
C GLU A 480 20.70 15.81 0.88
N MET A 481 19.84 15.27 0.02
CA MET A 481 19.92 13.88 -0.45
C MET A 481 21.21 13.62 -1.25
N ARG A 482 21.61 14.55 -2.13
CA ARG A 482 22.89 14.47 -2.86
C ARG A 482 24.10 14.50 -1.92
N ALA A 483 24.05 15.32 -0.89
CA ALA A 483 25.12 15.42 0.12
C ALA A 483 25.23 14.12 0.94
N ASP A 484 24.11 13.54 1.36
CA ASP A 484 24.08 12.27 2.08
C ASP A 484 24.68 11.13 1.24
N ARG A 485 24.32 11.08 -0.03
CA ARG A 485 24.87 10.10 -0.95
C ARG A 485 26.37 10.24 -1.12
N ALA A 486 26.86 11.46 -1.39
CA ALA A 486 28.28 11.72 -1.51
C ALA A 486 29.08 11.37 -0.24
N ALA A 487 28.46 11.46 0.93
CA ALA A 487 29.04 11.03 2.20
C ALA A 487 29.09 9.50 2.32
N ALA A 488 28.01 8.80 1.88
CA ALA A 488 27.94 7.34 1.86
C ALA A 488 28.98 6.74 0.92
N ASP A 489 29.14 7.27 -0.29
CA ASP A 489 30.12 6.83 -1.29
C ASP A 489 31.56 7.00 -0.78
N LYS A 490 31.85 8.09 -0.08
CA LYS A 490 33.17 8.29 0.56
C LYS A 490 33.46 7.26 1.65
N ASN A 491 32.45 6.90 2.44
CA ASN A 491 32.58 5.91 3.50
C ASN A 491 32.75 4.49 2.93
N ALA A 492 32.03 4.14 1.87
CA ALA A 492 32.18 2.87 1.15
C ALA A 492 33.58 2.74 0.54
N GLY A 493 34.07 3.79 -0.14
CA GLY A 493 35.43 3.80 -0.70
C GLY A 493 36.54 3.80 0.37
N ALA A 494 36.26 4.23 1.59
CA ALA A 494 37.19 4.16 2.70
C ALA A 494 37.27 2.75 3.31
N THR A 495 36.13 2.02 3.34
CA THR A 495 36.07 0.63 3.82
C THR A 495 36.72 -0.35 2.84
N ASP A 496 36.60 -0.15 1.53
CA ASP A 496 37.28 -0.95 0.52
C ASP A 496 38.81 -0.73 0.52
N LYS A 497 39.24 0.52 0.66
CA LYS A 497 40.69 0.82 0.82
C LYS A 497 41.28 0.30 2.15
N ALA A 498 40.47 0.10 3.17
CA ALA A 498 40.89 -0.51 4.43
C ALA A 498 41.06 -2.05 4.31
N LYS A 499 40.32 -2.69 3.40
CA LYS A 499 40.44 -4.12 3.09
C LYS A 499 41.61 -4.43 2.15
N GLU A 500 42.09 -3.45 1.36
CA GLU A 500 43.23 -3.60 0.44
C GLU A 500 44.60 -3.32 1.09
N ARG A 501 44.69 -3.00 2.38
CA ARG A 501 45.98 -2.88 3.07
C ARG A 501 46.50 -4.29 3.38
N PRO A 502 47.65 -4.71 2.80
CA PRO A 502 48.28 -5.96 3.18
C PRO A 502 48.65 -5.89 4.67
N ALA A 503 48.41 -7.00 5.37
CA ALA A 503 48.91 -7.17 6.72
C ALA A 503 50.41 -6.93 6.69
N ALA A 504 50.87 -5.86 7.31
CA ALA A 504 52.28 -5.64 7.55
C ALA A 504 52.76 -6.63 8.60
N GLU A 505 53.86 -7.29 8.31
CA GLU A 505 54.56 -8.35 9.02
C GLU A 505 54.66 -8.19 10.54
#